data_6a7ad03f301dc09180b4dfdce21036e3
#
_entry.id   6a7ad03f301dc09180b4dfdce21036e3
#
_cell.length_a   1.000
_cell.length_b   1.000
_cell.length_c   1.000
_cell.angle_alpha   90.00
_cell.angle_beta   90.00
_cell.angle_gamma   90.00
#
_symmetry.space_group_name_H-M   'P 1'
#
loop_
_entity.id
_entity.type
_entity.pdbx_description
1 polymer ?
#
loop_
_entity_poly.entity_id
_entity_poly.type
_entity_poly.pdbx_seq_one_letter_code
_entity_poly.pdbx_strand_id
1 'polypeptide(L)'
;IDLDMTGGVDFDSEASPVIDGQVEGQFLDDNTYACIFRYDLAQAAKDYTEYNEKYNEMTQQVMDEMGITQADLDDQTDEGYALLEEFINKVSERGGAYQKYIKDIEIPDTFNLHLDISKVRGLEADYEWSEADDEKYGRDAGYYKYEGDWSFDIPVTVDDSRTEVMELNDTNDAGIGLKSVIRSPYELTVNELYKEGSNSDCFMVALDANGNTLPYNVSTGNCNNFAIQDRDISTVDIYFLDYIQYMDELKGQQNFDNPTKEDGQKWKKLLEENAKYHKTLHFDSDNAKN
;
A
#
# COMPACT_ATOMS: atom_id res chain seq x y z
N ILE A 1 -16.48 8.26 8.69
CA ILE A 1 -16.51 7.18 9.69
C ILE A 1 -15.19 6.45 9.64
N ASP A 2 -14.69 6.10 10.80
CA ASP A 2 -13.45 5.34 10.96
C ASP A 2 -13.71 4.14 11.88
N LEU A 3 -13.06 3.01 11.59
CA LEU A 3 -13.26 1.75 12.31
C LEU A 3 -11.93 1.27 12.88
N ASP A 4 -11.89 0.95 14.16
CA ASP A 4 -10.80 0.21 14.76
C ASP A 4 -11.09 -1.29 14.55
N MET A 5 -10.42 -1.86 13.54
CA MET A 5 -10.61 -3.25 13.13
C MET A 5 -9.31 -4.03 13.24
N THR A 6 -9.45 -5.29 13.58
CA THR A 6 -8.41 -6.31 13.40
C THR A 6 -9.00 -7.48 12.65
N GLY A 7 -8.20 -8.24 11.94
CA GLY A 7 -8.68 -9.41 11.24
C GLY A 7 -7.56 -10.42 11.03
N GLY A 8 -7.88 -11.62 10.62
CA GLY A 8 -6.95 -12.71 10.38
C GLY A 8 -7.54 -13.76 9.47
N VAL A 9 -6.71 -14.66 8.99
CA VAL A 9 -7.13 -15.81 8.19
C VAL A 9 -6.81 -17.10 8.95
N ASP A 10 -7.64 -18.14 8.79
CA ASP A 10 -7.51 -19.39 9.55
C ASP A 10 -6.37 -20.31 9.07
N PHE A 11 -5.73 -20.00 7.95
CA PHE A 11 -4.60 -20.76 7.43
C PHE A 11 -3.24 -20.21 7.89
N ASP A 12 -3.22 -19.05 8.53
CA ASP A 12 -2.02 -18.47 9.10
C ASP A 12 -2.25 -18.11 10.58
N SER A 13 -1.53 -18.80 11.45
CA SER A 13 -1.64 -18.58 12.90
C SER A 13 -0.76 -17.44 13.42
N GLU A 14 0.13 -16.88 12.62
CA GLU A 14 1.15 -15.93 13.06
C GLU A 14 1.22 -14.63 12.24
N ALA A 15 0.55 -14.55 11.09
CA ALA A 15 0.49 -13.30 10.35
C ALA A 15 -0.36 -12.31 11.10
N SER A 16 0.25 -11.22 11.52
CA SER A 16 -0.51 -10.05 11.93
C SER A 16 -1.28 -9.57 10.70
N PRO A 17 -2.62 -9.62 10.74
CA PRO A 17 -3.41 -9.20 9.60
C PRO A 17 -3.18 -7.73 9.35
N VAL A 18 -2.68 -7.42 8.18
CA VAL A 18 -2.68 -6.05 7.72
C VAL A 18 -4.03 -5.82 7.05
N ILE A 19 -5.01 -5.41 7.84
CA ILE A 19 -6.18 -4.76 7.26
C ILE A 19 -5.67 -3.41 6.81
N ASP A 20 -5.57 -3.24 5.50
CA ASP A 20 -5.25 -1.94 4.95
C ASP A 20 -6.44 -1.02 5.22
N GLY A 21 -6.23 -0.07 6.13
CA GLY A 21 -7.28 0.67 6.82
C GLY A 21 -8.04 1.68 5.98
N GLN A 22 -8.02 1.60 4.66
CA GLN A 22 -8.87 2.44 3.83
C GLN A 22 -10.27 1.83 3.75
N VAL A 23 -11.10 2.27 4.69
CA VAL A 23 -12.54 2.09 4.62
C VAL A 23 -13.09 3.20 3.72
N GLU A 24 -13.37 2.87 2.46
CA GLU A 24 -14.23 3.70 1.64
C GLU A 24 -15.68 3.40 2.00
N GLY A 25 -16.48 4.43 2.23
CA GLY A 25 -17.87 4.19 2.57
C GLY A 25 -18.76 5.41 2.39
N GLN A 26 -20.06 5.17 2.43
CA GLN A 26 -21.07 6.21 2.28
C GLN A 26 -22.30 5.92 3.14
N PHE A 27 -22.96 6.97 3.58
CA PHE A 27 -24.30 6.85 4.16
C PHE A 27 -25.32 6.53 3.07
N LEU A 28 -26.05 5.45 3.25
CA LEU A 28 -27.19 5.08 2.41
C LEU A 28 -28.47 5.78 2.88
N ASP A 29 -28.59 6.00 4.17
CA ASP A 29 -29.61 6.77 4.87
C ASP A 29 -29.09 7.25 6.23
N ASP A 30 -29.91 7.90 7.04
CA ASP A 30 -29.54 8.50 8.33
C ASP A 30 -29.03 7.47 9.37
N ASN A 31 -29.25 6.18 9.15
CA ASN A 31 -28.93 5.12 10.10
C ASN A 31 -28.07 3.98 9.50
N THR A 32 -27.79 4.05 8.20
CA THR A 32 -27.11 2.98 7.49
C THR A 32 -25.86 3.51 6.81
N TYR A 33 -24.71 3.03 7.22
CA TYR A 33 -23.43 3.30 6.58
C TYR A 33 -22.93 2.01 5.90
N ALA A 34 -22.67 2.08 4.60
CA ALA A 34 -22.05 1.00 3.85
C ALA A 34 -20.57 1.31 3.65
N CYS A 35 -19.71 0.34 3.89
CA CYS A 35 -18.27 0.51 3.70
C CYS A 35 -17.67 -0.72 3.00
N ILE A 36 -16.54 -0.47 2.32
CA ILE A 36 -15.71 -1.48 1.70
C ILE A 36 -14.34 -1.39 2.37
N PHE A 37 -13.83 -2.49 2.82
CA PHE A 37 -12.45 -2.61 3.27
C PHE A 37 -11.70 -3.63 2.42
N ARG A 38 -10.39 -3.44 2.31
CA ARG A 38 -9.47 -4.31 1.60
C ARG A 38 -8.66 -5.13 2.60
N TYR A 39 -8.50 -6.41 2.32
CA TYR A 39 -7.58 -7.28 3.04
C TYR A 39 -6.53 -7.83 2.06
N ASP A 40 -5.25 -7.59 2.32
CA ASP A 40 -4.16 -8.04 1.46
C ASP A 40 -3.74 -9.47 1.81
N LEU A 41 -4.35 -10.43 1.10
CA LEU A 41 -4.01 -11.85 1.27
C LEU A 41 -2.55 -12.16 0.91
N ALA A 42 -1.95 -11.42 -0.03
CA ALA A 42 -0.56 -11.66 -0.42
C ALA A 42 0.43 -11.31 0.70
N GLN A 43 0.07 -10.35 1.55
CA GLN A 43 0.81 -10.06 2.78
C GLN A 43 0.49 -11.04 3.91
N ALA A 44 -0.80 -11.40 4.06
CA ALA A 44 -1.21 -12.38 5.06
C ALA A 44 -0.61 -13.76 4.80
N ALA A 45 -0.40 -14.12 3.52
CA ALA A 45 0.20 -15.39 3.11
C ALA A 45 1.74 -15.37 3.15
N LYS A 46 2.31 -14.83 4.22
CA LYS A 46 3.76 -14.79 4.45
C LYS A 46 4.09 -15.31 5.86
N ASP A 47 5.02 -16.24 5.92
CA ASP A 47 5.63 -16.66 7.18
C ASP A 47 6.88 -15.85 7.46
N TYR A 48 6.79 -14.99 8.45
CA TYR A 48 7.87 -14.12 8.92
C TYR A 48 8.67 -14.71 10.09
N THR A 49 8.39 -15.92 10.54
CA THR A 49 8.99 -16.51 11.76
C THR A 49 10.52 -16.50 11.66
N GLU A 50 11.07 -17.15 10.62
CA GLU A 50 12.52 -17.20 10.44
C GLU A 50 13.13 -15.80 10.15
N TYR A 51 12.40 -14.97 9.39
CA TYR A 51 12.80 -13.60 9.15
C TYR A 51 12.93 -12.80 10.45
N ASN A 52 11.93 -12.86 11.32
CA ASN A 52 11.93 -12.11 12.58
C ASN A 52 13.06 -12.57 13.51
N GLU A 53 13.31 -13.88 13.62
CA GLU A 53 14.44 -14.42 14.38
C GLU A 53 15.77 -13.86 13.85
N LYS A 54 16.02 -14.00 12.56
CA LYS A 54 17.28 -13.56 11.93
C LYS A 54 17.44 -12.05 11.92
N TYR A 55 16.37 -11.32 11.72
CA TYR A 55 16.38 -9.86 11.75
C TYR A 55 16.68 -9.34 13.15
N ASN A 56 16.07 -9.93 14.18
CA ASN A 56 16.36 -9.59 15.58
C ASN A 56 17.81 -9.92 15.98
N GLU A 57 18.36 -11.08 15.55
CA GLU A 57 19.76 -11.41 15.75
C GLU A 57 20.69 -10.35 15.11
N MET A 58 20.40 -9.93 13.88
CA MET A 58 21.17 -8.90 13.18
C MET A 58 21.05 -7.53 13.86
N THR A 59 19.85 -7.14 14.26
CA THR A 59 19.58 -5.89 14.98
C THR A 59 20.39 -5.85 16.29
N GLN A 60 20.39 -6.93 17.06
CA GLN A 60 21.19 -7.04 18.27
C GLN A 60 22.71 -6.95 17.97
N GLN A 61 23.18 -7.59 16.90
CA GLN A 61 24.59 -7.46 16.48
C GLN A 61 24.96 -6.01 16.15
N VAL A 62 24.09 -5.27 15.48
CA VAL A 62 24.32 -3.83 15.21
C VAL A 62 24.40 -3.04 16.49
N MET A 63 23.52 -3.29 17.46
CA MET A 63 23.58 -2.65 18.79
C MET A 63 24.92 -2.96 19.51
N ASP A 64 25.33 -4.22 19.49
CA ASP A 64 26.58 -4.66 20.13
C ASP A 64 27.81 -4.00 19.46
N GLU A 65 27.84 -3.92 18.12
CA GLU A 65 28.91 -3.25 17.34
C GLU A 65 28.99 -1.75 17.61
N MET A 66 27.85 -1.10 17.85
CA MET A 66 27.76 0.31 18.21
C MET A 66 28.04 0.54 19.71
N GLY A 67 27.99 -0.51 20.53
CA GLY A 67 28.16 -0.42 21.98
C GLY A 67 27.00 0.29 22.67
N ILE A 68 25.79 0.16 22.11
CA ILE A 68 24.57 0.82 22.58
C ILE A 68 23.56 -0.18 23.14
N THR A 69 22.64 0.33 23.95
CA THR A 69 21.54 -0.44 24.54
C THR A 69 20.21 0.11 24.04
N GLN A 70 19.12 -0.60 24.31
CA GLN A 70 17.78 -0.12 24.01
C GLN A 70 17.48 1.21 24.72
N ALA A 71 18.00 1.40 25.93
CA ALA A 71 17.80 2.64 26.68
C ALA A 71 18.46 3.86 26.00
N ASP A 72 19.57 3.64 25.28
CA ASP A 72 20.25 4.70 24.53
C ASP A 72 19.43 5.09 23.27
N LEU A 73 18.69 4.14 22.66
CA LEU A 73 17.80 4.39 21.53
C LEU A 73 16.47 5.04 21.96
N ASP A 74 16.04 4.83 23.20
CA ASP A 74 14.82 5.40 23.77
C ASP A 74 15.06 6.83 24.32
N ASP A 75 16.31 7.32 24.31
CA ASP A 75 16.65 8.64 24.78
C ASP A 75 16.16 9.72 23.82
N GLN A 76 15.27 10.60 24.31
CA GLN A 76 14.64 11.69 23.56
C GLN A 76 15.49 12.98 23.53
N THR A 77 16.79 12.88 23.72
CA THR A 77 17.73 13.99 23.53
C THR A 77 18.23 14.09 22.09
N ASP A 78 18.78 15.23 21.70
CA ASP A 78 19.38 15.40 20.36
C ASP A 78 20.48 14.35 20.09
N GLU A 79 21.24 13.96 21.13
CA GLU A 79 22.26 12.92 21.07
C GLU A 79 21.63 11.54 20.85
N GLY A 80 20.52 11.24 21.56
CA GLY A 80 19.76 10.00 21.38
C GLY A 80 19.14 9.90 19.99
N TYR A 81 18.57 10.98 19.45
CA TYR A 81 18.03 10.99 18.08
C TYR A 81 19.12 10.76 17.03
N ALA A 82 20.32 11.37 17.16
CA ALA A 82 21.43 11.15 16.25
C ALA A 82 21.92 9.68 16.28
N LEU A 83 21.93 9.08 17.47
CA LEU A 83 22.31 7.68 17.66
C LEU A 83 21.27 6.74 17.06
N LEU A 84 19.99 7.02 17.23
CA LEU A 84 18.88 6.28 16.62
C LEU A 84 18.97 6.33 15.09
N GLU A 85 19.24 7.50 14.52
CA GLU A 85 19.41 7.66 13.06
C GLU A 85 20.58 6.81 12.54
N GLU A 86 21.74 6.83 13.22
CA GLU A 86 22.88 6.00 12.85
C GLU A 86 22.55 4.50 12.92
N PHE A 87 21.84 4.10 13.98
CA PHE A 87 21.38 2.72 14.16
C PHE A 87 20.44 2.28 13.04
N ILE A 88 19.41 3.07 12.74
CA ILE A 88 18.44 2.80 11.66
C ILE A 88 19.16 2.65 10.32
N ASN A 89 20.10 3.52 10.00
CA ASN A 89 20.88 3.46 8.77
C ASN A 89 21.66 2.14 8.65
N LYS A 90 22.37 1.73 9.70
CA LYS A 90 23.13 0.47 9.72
C LYS A 90 22.24 -0.77 9.61
N VAL A 91 21.08 -0.75 10.27
CA VAL A 91 20.07 -1.82 10.17
C VAL A 91 19.51 -1.88 8.75
N SER A 92 19.18 -0.74 8.15
CA SER A 92 18.64 -0.66 6.79
C SER A 92 19.64 -1.15 5.73
N GLU A 93 20.92 -0.83 5.86
CA GLU A 93 21.97 -1.33 4.96
C GLU A 93 22.06 -2.86 4.94
N ARG A 94 21.73 -3.53 6.05
CA ARG A 94 21.81 -4.99 6.20
C ARG A 94 20.48 -5.69 5.98
N GLY A 95 19.40 -5.02 6.33
CA GLY A 95 18.04 -5.60 6.42
C GLY A 95 17.56 -6.26 5.13
N GLY A 96 17.87 -5.65 3.98
CA GLY A 96 17.43 -6.18 2.69
C GLY A 96 17.92 -7.61 2.40
N ALA A 97 19.11 -8.01 2.93
CA ALA A 97 19.64 -9.36 2.77
C ALA A 97 18.84 -10.43 3.52
N TYR A 98 17.99 -10.03 4.46
CA TYR A 98 17.19 -10.93 5.31
C TYR A 98 15.82 -11.26 4.70
N GLN A 99 15.34 -10.51 3.74
CA GLN A 99 14.05 -10.78 3.08
C GLN A 99 13.95 -12.19 2.47
N LYS A 100 15.07 -12.82 2.15
CA LYS A 100 15.13 -14.22 1.69
C LYS A 100 14.61 -15.25 2.71
N TYR A 101 14.45 -14.86 3.97
CA TYR A 101 13.91 -15.71 5.03
C TYR A 101 12.38 -15.61 5.16
N ILE A 102 11.76 -14.68 4.46
CA ILE A 102 10.29 -14.62 4.34
C ILE A 102 9.86 -15.75 3.41
N LYS A 103 8.94 -16.58 3.86
CA LYS A 103 8.41 -17.72 3.09
C LYS A 103 6.99 -17.42 2.65
N ASP A 104 6.66 -17.85 1.44
CA ASP A 104 5.29 -17.81 0.97
C ASP A 104 4.48 -18.96 1.59
N ILE A 105 3.28 -18.66 2.04
CA ILE A 105 2.28 -19.64 2.47
C ILE A 105 1.29 -19.80 1.31
N GLU A 106 0.96 -21.04 0.99
CA GLU A 106 -0.04 -21.34 -0.04
C GLU A 106 -1.43 -20.93 0.47
N ILE A 107 -2.10 -20.06 -0.30
CA ILE A 107 -3.46 -19.62 0.01
C ILE A 107 -4.42 -20.76 -0.38
N PRO A 108 -5.21 -21.33 0.56
CA PRO A 108 -6.17 -22.37 0.23
C PRO A 108 -7.30 -21.83 -0.66
N ASP A 109 -7.91 -22.71 -1.49
CA ASP A 109 -9.08 -22.34 -2.30
C ASP A 109 -10.26 -21.83 -1.48
N THR A 110 -10.35 -22.25 -0.23
CA THR A 110 -11.37 -21.80 0.73
C THR A 110 -10.75 -21.62 2.12
N PHE A 111 -11.12 -20.53 2.79
CA PHE A 111 -10.66 -20.21 4.14
C PHE A 111 -11.69 -19.35 4.86
N ASN A 112 -11.49 -19.08 6.16
CA ASN A 112 -12.27 -18.10 6.88
C ASN A 112 -11.43 -16.84 7.13
N LEU A 113 -12.02 -15.68 6.84
CA LEU A 113 -11.53 -14.39 7.27
C LEU A 113 -12.24 -14.05 8.59
N HIS A 114 -11.49 -13.96 9.67
CA HIS A 114 -11.96 -13.48 10.95
C HIS A 114 -11.77 -11.96 11.01
N LEU A 115 -12.81 -11.25 11.41
CA LEU A 115 -12.83 -9.80 11.51
C LEU A 115 -13.40 -9.37 12.85
N ASP A 116 -12.62 -8.61 13.62
CA ASP A 116 -13.03 -7.99 14.86
C ASP A 116 -13.10 -6.48 14.71
N ILE A 117 -14.21 -5.88 15.13
CA ILE A 117 -14.38 -4.44 15.19
C ILE A 117 -14.56 -4.06 16.67
N SER A 118 -13.64 -3.28 17.22
CA SER A 118 -13.67 -2.86 18.62
C SER A 118 -14.24 -1.47 18.81
N LYS A 119 -14.17 -0.64 17.77
CA LYS A 119 -14.64 0.74 17.86
C LYS A 119 -15.08 1.28 16.50
N VAL A 120 -16.16 2.06 16.54
CA VAL A 120 -16.62 2.88 15.42
C VAL A 120 -16.48 4.34 15.81
N ARG A 121 -15.84 5.15 14.99
CA ARG A 121 -15.70 6.60 15.18
C ARG A 121 -16.44 7.35 14.08
N GLY A 122 -17.22 8.35 14.46
CA GLY A 122 -17.91 9.24 13.53
C GLY A 122 -17.51 10.69 13.77
N LEU A 123 -17.10 11.40 12.72
CA LEU A 123 -16.84 12.83 12.74
C LEU A 123 -18.03 13.57 12.14
N GLU A 124 -18.45 14.67 12.73
CA GLU A 124 -19.46 15.56 12.12
C GLU A 124 -18.91 16.17 10.83
N ALA A 125 -19.74 16.31 9.80
CA ALA A 125 -19.32 16.80 8.48
C ALA A 125 -18.81 18.26 8.50
N ASP A 126 -19.25 19.05 9.48
CA ASP A 126 -18.91 20.46 9.70
C ASP A 126 -17.95 20.68 10.88
N TYR A 127 -17.35 19.61 11.41
CA TYR A 127 -16.38 19.74 12.49
C TYR A 127 -15.14 20.50 12.02
N GLU A 128 -14.87 21.62 12.68
CA GLU A 128 -13.66 22.41 12.50
C GLU A 128 -12.61 22.01 13.54
N TRP A 129 -11.53 21.40 13.08
CA TRP A 129 -10.42 20.99 13.93
C TRP A 129 -9.69 22.20 14.53
N SER A 130 -9.30 22.12 15.80
CA SER A 130 -8.49 23.13 16.49
C SER A 130 -7.29 22.50 17.19
N GLU A 131 -6.17 23.25 17.31
CA GLU A 131 -4.99 22.82 18.07
C GLU A 131 -5.32 22.51 19.54
N ALA A 132 -6.30 23.21 20.13
CA ALA A 132 -6.73 22.97 21.50
C ALA A 132 -7.46 21.63 21.67
N ASP A 133 -8.11 21.14 20.61
CA ASP A 133 -8.75 19.82 20.61
C ASP A 133 -7.70 18.72 20.51
N ASP A 134 -6.65 18.94 19.72
CA ASP A 134 -5.54 17.99 19.57
C ASP A 134 -4.77 17.81 20.88
N GLU A 135 -4.48 18.91 21.58
CA GLU A 135 -3.84 18.87 22.91
C GLU A 135 -4.68 18.11 23.94
N LYS A 136 -6.03 18.21 23.86
CA LYS A 136 -6.92 17.63 24.84
C LYS A 136 -7.36 16.20 24.55
N TYR A 137 -7.61 15.89 23.29
CA TYR A 137 -8.24 14.64 22.85
C TYR A 137 -7.35 13.82 21.90
N GLY A 138 -6.26 14.41 21.40
CA GLY A 138 -5.39 13.77 20.42
C GLY A 138 -6.17 13.39 19.14
N ARG A 139 -5.88 12.21 18.60
CA ARG A 139 -6.55 11.69 17.40
C ARG A 139 -8.05 11.48 17.53
N ASP A 140 -8.59 11.60 18.73
CA ASP A 140 -10.01 11.40 19.03
C ASP A 140 -10.79 12.72 19.11
N ALA A 141 -10.15 13.86 18.81
CA ALA A 141 -10.81 15.17 18.82
C ALA A 141 -11.98 15.19 17.83
N GLY A 142 -13.14 15.61 18.33
CA GLY A 142 -14.38 15.76 17.52
C GLY A 142 -15.08 14.48 17.12
N TYR A 143 -14.55 13.29 17.46
CA TYR A 143 -15.20 12.03 17.12
C TYR A 143 -16.22 11.58 18.17
N TYR A 144 -17.40 11.19 17.68
CA TYR A 144 -18.30 10.31 18.45
C TYR A 144 -17.76 8.89 18.39
N LYS A 145 -17.66 8.24 19.55
CA LYS A 145 -17.09 6.90 19.68
C LYS A 145 -18.16 5.94 20.15
N TYR A 146 -18.21 4.81 19.46
CA TYR A 146 -19.01 3.67 19.85
C TYR A 146 -18.05 2.48 20.03
N GLU A 147 -17.86 2.08 21.28
CA GLU A 147 -17.09 0.90 21.64
C GLU A 147 -18.00 -0.33 21.62
N GLY A 148 -17.51 -1.43 21.10
CA GLY A 148 -18.23 -2.68 21.00
C GLY A 148 -17.29 -3.85 20.84
N ASP A 149 -17.89 -5.00 20.67
CA ASP A 149 -17.19 -6.27 20.44
C ASP A 149 -17.98 -7.00 19.34
N TRP A 150 -17.62 -6.66 18.08
CA TRP A 150 -18.27 -7.22 16.91
C TRP A 150 -17.29 -8.12 16.18
N SER A 151 -17.54 -9.44 16.24
CA SER A 151 -16.71 -10.46 15.59
C SER A 151 -17.47 -11.12 14.45
N PHE A 152 -16.79 -11.33 13.34
CA PHE A 152 -17.34 -11.96 12.16
C PHE A 152 -16.38 -13.04 11.65
N ASP A 153 -16.92 -14.23 11.36
CA ASP A 153 -16.23 -15.27 10.59
C ASP A 153 -16.83 -15.30 9.19
N ILE A 154 -16.05 -14.89 8.21
CA ILE A 154 -16.48 -14.73 6.83
C ILE A 154 -15.88 -15.85 6.00
N PRO A 155 -16.70 -16.82 5.51
CA PRO A 155 -16.19 -17.85 4.62
C PRO A 155 -15.84 -17.25 3.27
N VAL A 156 -14.61 -17.44 2.82
CA VAL A 156 -14.09 -16.93 1.56
C VAL A 156 -13.79 -18.11 0.63
N THR A 157 -14.15 -17.96 -0.63
CA THR A 157 -13.72 -18.84 -1.72
C THR A 157 -12.95 -18.02 -2.72
N VAL A 158 -11.75 -18.47 -3.07
CA VAL A 158 -10.90 -17.80 -4.05
C VAL A 158 -11.56 -17.91 -5.42
N ASP A 159 -11.69 -16.81 -6.13
CA ASP A 159 -12.14 -16.76 -7.52
C ASP A 159 -11.12 -15.96 -8.35
N ASP A 160 -10.25 -16.68 -9.02
CA ASP A 160 -9.25 -16.15 -9.94
C ASP A 160 -9.69 -16.17 -11.41
N SER A 161 -10.92 -16.64 -11.68
CA SER A 161 -11.45 -16.81 -13.04
C SER A 161 -11.48 -15.53 -13.89
N ARG A 162 -11.42 -14.36 -13.22
CA ARG A 162 -11.37 -13.04 -13.84
C ARG A 162 -10.05 -12.31 -13.59
N THR A 163 -9.03 -13.04 -13.13
CA THR A 163 -7.69 -12.52 -12.94
C THR A 163 -6.83 -12.76 -14.17
N GLU A 164 -6.19 -11.71 -14.65
CA GLU A 164 -5.25 -11.76 -15.77
C GLU A 164 -3.86 -11.43 -15.27
N VAL A 165 -2.89 -12.31 -15.54
CA VAL A 165 -1.50 -12.14 -15.13
C VAL A 165 -0.62 -11.95 -16.36
N MET A 166 0.13 -10.85 -16.38
CA MET A 166 1.15 -10.58 -17.41
C MET A 166 2.54 -10.68 -16.77
N GLU A 167 3.27 -11.73 -17.11
CA GLU A 167 4.69 -11.85 -16.75
C GLU A 167 5.52 -11.07 -17.77
N LEU A 168 6.22 -10.03 -17.32
CA LEU A 168 6.95 -9.11 -18.19
C LEU A 168 8.46 -9.31 -18.08
N ASN A 169 9.00 -9.28 -16.88
CA ASN A 169 10.45 -9.37 -16.59
C ASN A 169 11.27 -8.41 -17.46
N ASP A 170 10.76 -7.20 -17.67
CA ASP A 170 11.25 -6.18 -18.59
C ASP A 170 11.88 -5.00 -17.82
N THR A 171 13.10 -4.64 -18.18
CA THR A 171 13.81 -3.50 -17.61
C THR A 171 14.46 -2.66 -18.70
N ASN A 172 14.57 -1.35 -18.49
CA ASN A 172 15.37 -0.47 -19.32
C ASN A 172 16.88 -0.60 -19.01
N ASP A 173 17.70 0.22 -19.70
CA ASP A 173 19.16 0.24 -19.53
C ASP A 173 19.59 0.69 -18.11
N ALA A 174 18.75 1.47 -17.42
CA ALA A 174 18.97 1.88 -16.03
C ALA A 174 18.60 0.78 -15.02
N GLY A 175 18.09 -0.36 -15.47
CA GLY A 175 17.71 -1.49 -14.61
C GLY A 175 16.36 -1.31 -13.92
N ILE A 176 15.54 -0.37 -14.35
CA ILE A 176 14.20 -0.08 -13.82
C ILE A 176 13.15 -0.69 -14.73
N GLY A 177 12.14 -1.37 -14.18
CA GLY A 177 11.08 -1.95 -14.99
C GLY A 177 10.01 -2.72 -14.22
N LEU A 178 9.38 -3.65 -14.89
CA LEU A 178 8.25 -4.43 -14.40
C LEU A 178 8.58 -5.93 -14.38
N LYS A 179 8.29 -6.57 -13.24
CA LYS A 179 8.32 -8.03 -13.10
C LYS A 179 7.06 -8.64 -13.69
N SER A 180 5.91 -8.20 -13.18
CA SER A 180 4.59 -8.68 -13.63
C SER A 180 3.51 -7.63 -13.35
N VAL A 181 2.38 -7.78 -14.02
CA VAL A 181 1.17 -7.01 -13.73
C VAL A 181 0.00 -7.98 -13.62
N ILE A 182 -0.79 -7.81 -12.58
CA ILE A 182 -1.96 -8.64 -12.29
C ILE A 182 -3.19 -7.74 -12.31
N ARG A 183 -4.15 -8.08 -13.16
CA ARG A 183 -5.45 -7.44 -13.19
C ARG A 183 -6.48 -8.35 -12.54
N SER A 184 -7.12 -7.88 -11.48
CA SER A 184 -8.32 -8.47 -10.90
C SER A 184 -9.56 -7.64 -11.32
N PRO A 185 -10.79 -8.03 -10.94
CA PRO A 185 -11.98 -7.21 -11.19
C PRO A 185 -11.97 -5.83 -10.52
N TYR A 186 -11.16 -5.65 -9.48
CA TYR A 186 -11.19 -4.46 -8.62
C TYR A 186 -9.88 -3.69 -8.60
N GLU A 187 -8.77 -4.37 -8.89
CA GLU A 187 -7.43 -3.81 -8.72
C GLU A 187 -6.48 -4.18 -9.86
N LEU A 188 -5.54 -3.31 -10.09
CA LEU A 188 -4.34 -3.54 -10.86
C LEU A 188 -3.15 -3.60 -9.91
N THR A 189 -2.53 -4.76 -9.77
CA THR A 189 -1.31 -4.96 -9.00
C THR A 189 -0.11 -4.91 -9.92
N VAL A 190 0.83 -4.02 -9.65
CA VAL A 190 2.05 -3.82 -10.45
C VAL A 190 3.26 -4.21 -9.62
N ASN A 191 3.94 -5.27 -10.01
CA ASN A 191 5.18 -5.72 -9.39
C ASN A 191 6.38 -5.12 -10.11
N GLU A 192 7.15 -4.34 -9.39
CA GLU A 192 8.36 -3.69 -9.89
C GLU A 192 9.52 -4.66 -10.04
N LEU A 193 10.45 -4.30 -10.90
CA LEU A 193 11.70 -5.00 -11.09
C LEU A 193 12.86 -4.01 -11.13
N TYR A 194 13.78 -4.15 -10.18
CA TYR A 194 15.02 -3.39 -10.12
C TYR A 194 16.21 -4.33 -10.23
N LYS A 195 17.15 -4.02 -11.13
CA LYS A 195 18.43 -4.71 -11.18
C LYS A 195 19.35 -4.20 -10.08
N GLU A 196 20.29 -5.03 -9.66
CA GLU A 196 21.31 -4.64 -8.68
C GLU A 196 22.04 -3.36 -9.12
N GLY A 197 22.09 -2.38 -8.22
CA GLY A 197 22.72 -1.07 -8.46
C GLY A 197 21.81 -0.06 -9.18
N SER A 198 20.56 -0.40 -9.50
CA SER A 198 19.61 0.59 -10.01
C SER A 198 19.02 1.45 -8.88
N ASN A 199 18.67 2.70 -9.20
CA ASN A 199 17.98 3.57 -8.25
C ASN A 199 16.50 3.19 -8.16
N SER A 200 16.04 2.76 -6.96
CA SER A 200 14.66 2.40 -6.67
C SER A 200 13.81 3.58 -6.15
N ASP A 201 14.38 4.79 -6.02
CA ASP A 201 13.63 5.97 -5.57
C ASP A 201 12.71 6.50 -6.68
N CYS A 202 11.74 5.67 -7.03
CA CYS A 202 10.75 5.99 -8.04
C CYS A 202 9.36 6.08 -7.43
N PHE A 203 8.56 7.01 -7.96
CA PHE A 203 7.13 7.06 -7.75
C PHE A 203 6.42 6.50 -8.98
N MET A 204 5.45 5.64 -8.76
CA MET A 204 4.69 5.03 -9.84
C MET A 204 3.38 5.76 -10.09
N VAL A 205 3.10 6.06 -11.35
CA VAL A 205 1.80 6.58 -11.82
C VAL A 205 1.26 5.63 -12.87
N ALA A 206 0.00 5.22 -12.73
CA ALA A 206 -0.71 4.45 -13.74
C ALA A 206 -1.87 5.26 -14.30
N LEU A 207 -2.05 5.24 -15.63
CA LEU A 207 -3.16 5.91 -16.32
C LEU A 207 -4.07 4.87 -16.97
N ASP A 208 -5.39 5.15 -16.94
CA ASP A 208 -6.40 4.41 -17.70
C ASP A 208 -6.33 4.73 -19.21
N ALA A 209 -7.14 4.05 -20.04
CA ALA A 209 -7.21 4.27 -21.48
C ALA A 209 -7.63 5.70 -21.89
N ASN A 210 -8.21 6.46 -20.98
CA ASN A 210 -8.60 7.86 -21.20
C ASN A 210 -7.52 8.85 -20.75
N GLY A 211 -6.41 8.39 -20.16
CA GLY A 211 -5.33 9.21 -19.62
C GLY A 211 -5.62 9.74 -18.22
N ASN A 212 -6.61 9.20 -17.50
CA ASN A 212 -6.85 9.55 -16.11
C ASN A 212 -5.98 8.70 -15.19
N THR A 213 -5.45 9.31 -14.14
CA THR A 213 -4.68 8.58 -13.14
C THR A 213 -5.56 7.58 -12.40
N LEU A 214 -5.09 6.35 -12.32
CA LEU A 214 -5.70 5.34 -11.46
C LEU A 214 -5.43 5.69 -9.99
N PRO A 215 -6.45 5.62 -9.13
CA PRO A 215 -6.24 5.84 -7.70
C PRO A 215 -5.25 4.83 -7.14
N TYR A 216 -4.27 5.35 -6.44
CA TYR A 216 -3.27 4.54 -5.77
C TYR A 216 -3.83 4.07 -4.41
N ASN A 217 -3.85 2.78 -4.17
CA ASN A 217 -4.35 2.21 -2.92
C ASN A 217 -3.24 2.03 -1.90
N VAL A 218 -2.27 1.18 -2.23
CA VAL A 218 -1.19 0.84 -1.29
C VAL A 218 0.07 0.39 -2.03
N SER A 219 1.22 0.58 -1.39
CA SER A 219 2.50 0.01 -1.80
C SER A 219 3.08 -0.84 -0.67
N THR A 220 3.59 -2.00 -1.03
CA THR A 220 4.29 -2.88 -0.10
C THR A 220 5.53 -3.43 -0.78
N GLY A 221 6.69 -3.01 -0.31
CA GLY A 221 7.95 -3.36 -0.96
C GLY A 221 7.96 -2.90 -2.42
N ASN A 222 8.12 -3.84 -3.35
CA ASN A 222 8.15 -3.58 -4.79
C ASN A 222 6.79 -3.87 -5.48
N CYS A 223 5.68 -3.74 -4.76
CA CYS A 223 4.34 -4.01 -5.24
C CYS A 223 3.45 -2.78 -5.05
N ASN A 224 2.83 -2.30 -6.10
CA ASN A 224 1.91 -1.16 -6.09
C ASN A 224 0.52 -1.61 -6.54
N ASN A 225 -0.50 -1.18 -5.81
CA ASN A 225 -1.89 -1.50 -6.11
C ASN A 225 -2.68 -0.25 -6.49
N PHE A 226 -3.46 -0.35 -7.55
CA PHE A 226 -4.31 0.73 -8.06
C PHE A 226 -5.76 0.28 -8.15
N ALA A 227 -6.69 1.11 -7.70
CA ALA A 227 -8.12 0.87 -7.89
C ALA A 227 -8.51 1.08 -9.36
N ILE A 228 -9.27 0.13 -9.92
CA ILE A 228 -9.69 0.15 -11.32
C ILE A 228 -11.22 0.17 -11.51
N GLN A 229 -11.97 0.31 -10.41
CA GLN A 229 -13.43 0.35 -10.46
C GLN A 229 -13.89 1.52 -11.35
N ASP A 230 -14.84 1.25 -12.23
CA ASP A 230 -15.42 2.24 -13.16
C ASP A 230 -14.41 2.90 -14.12
N ARG A 231 -13.22 2.29 -14.32
CA ARG A 231 -12.18 2.76 -15.22
C ARG A 231 -12.10 1.90 -16.49
N ASP A 232 -11.79 2.56 -17.60
CA ASP A 232 -11.45 1.85 -18.84
C ASP A 232 -9.97 1.43 -18.79
N ILE A 233 -9.74 0.19 -18.41
CA ILE A 233 -8.40 -0.40 -18.33
C ILE A 233 -8.05 -1.29 -19.52
N SER A 234 -8.74 -1.15 -20.65
CA SER A 234 -8.34 -1.83 -21.90
C SER A 234 -6.91 -1.50 -22.31
N THR A 235 -6.45 -0.32 -21.91
CA THR A 235 -5.05 0.10 -22.03
C THR A 235 -4.65 0.79 -20.73
N VAL A 236 -3.49 0.43 -20.21
CA VAL A 236 -2.89 1.07 -19.02
C VAL A 236 -1.48 1.53 -19.36
N ASP A 237 -1.19 2.79 -19.08
CA ASP A 237 0.16 3.34 -19.17
C ASP A 237 0.76 3.45 -17.78
N ILE A 238 1.92 2.82 -17.56
CA ILE A 238 2.63 2.81 -16.27
C ILE A 238 3.91 3.63 -16.41
N TYR A 239 4.11 4.58 -15.51
CA TYR A 239 5.26 5.49 -15.47
C TYR A 239 5.99 5.36 -14.14
N PHE A 240 7.32 5.27 -14.21
CA PHE A 240 8.21 5.43 -13.06
C PHE A 240 8.88 6.79 -13.15
N LEU A 241 8.68 7.60 -12.15
CA LEU A 241 9.16 8.99 -12.06
C LEU A 241 10.16 9.11 -10.92
N ASP A 242 11.06 10.07 -10.98
CA ASP A 242 11.83 10.44 -9.81
C ASP A 242 10.88 10.89 -8.68
N TYR A 243 11.05 10.32 -7.48
CA TYR A 243 10.16 10.58 -6.36
C TYR A 243 10.13 12.08 -5.99
N ILE A 244 11.31 12.69 -5.87
CA ILE A 244 11.42 14.10 -5.47
C ILE A 244 10.85 15.00 -6.56
N GLN A 245 11.23 14.78 -7.81
CA GLN A 245 10.71 15.55 -8.94
C GLN A 245 9.19 15.42 -9.05
N TYR A 246 8.65 14.20 -8.87
CA TYR A 246 7.20 14.02 -8.89
C TYR A 246 6.49 14.82 -7.81
N MET A 247 6.97 14.74 -6.57
CA MET A 247 6.32 15.40 -5.42
C MET A 247 6.41 16.93 -5.52
N ASP A 248 7.56 17.46 -5.93
CA ASP A 248 7.83 18.91 -5.91
C ASP A 248 7.33 19.63 -7.17
N GLU A 249 7.41 18.99 -8.34
CA GLU A 249 7.21 19.68 -9.62
C GLU A 249 6.00 19.18 -10.41
N LEU A 250 5.70 17.85 -10.38
CA LEU A 250 4.72 17.27 -11.30
C LEU A 250 3.33 17.10 -10.67
N LYS A 251 3.25 16.59 -9.46
CA LYS A 251 1.98 16.25 -8.79
C LYS A 251 0.98 17.41 -8.78
N GLY A 252 1.46 18.63 -8.56
CA GLY A 252 0.63 19.85 -8.54
C GLY A 252 0.09 20.27 -9.91
N GLN A 253 0.57 19.68 -11.01
CA GLN A 253 0.10 19.97 -12.36
C GLN A 253 -1.03 19.07 -12.84
N GLN A 254 -1.34 18.04 -12.07
CA GLN A 254 -2.47 17.17 -12.36
C GLN A 254 -3.79 17.85 -11.96
N ASN A 255 -4.75 17.90 -12.89
CA ASN A 255 -6.12 18.29 -12.56
C ASN A 255 -6.89 17.06 -12.08
N PHE A 256 -7.15 16.98 -10.76
CA PHE A 256 -7.92 15.91 -10.13
C PHE A 256 -9.43 16.20 -10.12
N ASP A 257 -9.82 17.49 -10.18
CA ASP A 257 -11.20 17.90 -10.09
C ASP A 257 -11.86 17.92 -11.47
N ASN A 258 -12.57 16.87 -11.84
CA ASN A 258 -13.27 16.74 -13.12
C ASN A 258 -12.38 16.94 -14.35
N PRO A 259 -11.34 16.11 -14.55
CA PRO A 259 -10.39 16.26 -15.63
C PRO A 259 -11.09 16.13 -17.00
N THR A 260 -10.76 17.02 -17.92
CA THR A 260 -11.18 16.92 -19.32
C THR A 260 -10.25 15.95 -20.08
N LYS A 261 -10.69 15.47 -21.25
CA LYS A 261 -9.83 14.66 -22.12
C LYS A 261 -8.55 15.39 -22.51
N GLU A 262 -8.61 16.72 -22.66
CA GLU A 262 -7.43 17.54 -22.96
C GLU A 262 -6.46 17.58 -21.76
N ASP A 263 -6.98 17.66 -20.54
CA ASP A 263 -6.16 17.61 -19.32
C ASP A 263 -5.46 16.27 -19.20
N GLY A 264 -6.15 15.16 -19.46
CA GLY A 264 -5.57 13.82 -19.47
C GLY A 264 -4.44 13.67 -20.50
N GLN A 265 -4.60 14.24 -21.71
CA GLN A 265 -3.57 14.22 -22.74
C GLN A 265 -2.33 15.08 -22.35
N LYS A 266 -2.55 16.25 -21.76
CA LYS A 266 -1.46 17.08 -21.24
C LYS A 266 -0.70 16.38 -20.12
N TRP A 267 -1.45 15.77 -19.21
CA TRP A 267 -0.87 15.02 -18.09
C TRP A 267 -0.04 13.84 -18.60
N LYS A 268 -0.60 13.00 -19.46
CA LYS A 268 0.11 11.89 -20.10
C LYS A 268 1.42 12.35 -20.74
N LYS A 269 1.38 13.41 -21.53
CA LYS A 269 2.59 13.96 -22.18
C LYS A 269 3.64 14.41 -21.16
N LEU A 270 3.21 15.08 -20.09
CA LEU A 270 4.12 15.51 -19.01
C LEU A 270 4.81 14.32 -18.34
N LEU A 271 4.07 13.23 -18.08
CA LEU A 271 4.62 12.00 -17.55
C LEU A 271 5.62 11.35 -18.51
N GLU A 272 5.28 11.27 -19.82
CA GLU A 272 6.18 10.71 -20.84
C GLU A 272 7.51 11.48 -20.95
N GLU A 273 7.49 12.80 -20.81
CA GLU A 273 8.69 13.65 -20.87
C GLU A 273 9.61 13.52 -19.65
N ASN A 274 9.08 13.05 -18.50
CA ASN A 274 9.80 12.97 -17.23
C ASN A 274 10.02 11.54 -16.71
N ALA A 275 9.47 10.53 -17.38
CA ALA A 275 9.54 9.16 -16.91
C ALA A 275 10.94 8.56 -17.04
N LYS A 276 11.42 7.93 -15.97
CA LYS A 276 12.61 7.06 -15.97
C LYS A 276 12.33 5.74 -16.69
N TYR A 277 11.09 5.26 -16.63
CA TYR A 277 10.59 4.09 -17.33
C TYR A 277 9.13 4.28 -17.67
N HIS A 278 8.70 3.79 -18.84
CA HIS A 278 7.31 3.81 -19.29
C HIS A 278 6.97 2.50 -19.99
N LYS A 279 5.79 1.97 -19.69
CA LYS A 279 5.24 0.78 -20.35
C LYS A 279 3.74 0.95 -20.58
N THR A 280 3.31 0.73 -21.82
CA THR A 280 1.89 0.60 -22.17
C THR A 280 1.51 -0.89 -22.16
N LEU A 281 0.45 -1.23 -21.47
CA LEU A 281 -0.13 -2.57 -21.39
C LEU A 281 -1.51 -2.58 -22.03
N HIS A 282 -1.86 -3.70 -22.66
CA HIS A 282 -3.17 -3.92 -23.25
C HIS A 282 -3.81 -5.13 -22.59
N PHE A 283 -5.01 -4.96 -22.09
CA PHE A 283 -5.81 -6.02 -21.48
C PHE A 283 -6.98 -6.40 -22.38
N ASP A 284 -7.35 -7.67 -22.39
CA ASP A 284 -8.49 -8.13 -23.18
C ASP A 284 -9.78 -7.50 -22.69
N SER A 285 -10.53 -6.88 -23.60
CA SER A 285 -11.77 -6.14 -23.29
C SER A 285 -12.92 -7.05 -22.84
N ASP A 286 -12.85 -8.35 -23.05
CA ASP A 286 -13.94 -9.28 -22.78
C ASP A 286 -14.12 -9.62 -21.30
N ASN A 287 -13.12 -9.37 -20.46
CA ASN A 287 -13.18 -9.59 -19.00
C ASN A 287 -13.71 -8.39 -18.21
N ALA A 288 -13.96 -7.24 -18.85
CA ALA A 288 -14.40 -6.01 -18.18
C ALA A 288 -15.94 -5.85 -18.14
N LYS A 289 -16.71 -6.77 -18.74
CA LYS A 289 -18.16 -6.67 -18.85
C LYS A 289 -18.82 -7.87 -18.20
N ASN A 290 -19.03 -7.78 -16.87
CA ASN A 290 -20.21 -8.41 -16.22
C ASN A 290 -20.30 -7.93 -14.78
#